data_8a9121066734331f0cfe5fd08e5f3994
#
_entry.id   8a9121066734331f0cfe5fd08e5f3994
#
_cell.length_a   1.000
_cell.length_b   1.000
_cell.length_c   1.000
_cell.angle_alpha   90.00
_cell.angle_beta   90.00
_cell.angle_gamma   90.00
#
_symmetry.space_group_name_H-M   'P 1'
#
loop_
_entity.id
_entity.type
_entity.pdbx_description
1 polymer ?
#
loop_
_entity_poly.entity_id
_entity_poly.type
_entity_poly.pdbx_seq_one_letter_code
_entity_poly.pdbx_strand_id
1 'polypeptide(L)'
;MVIVAGLIVVDPASRDNYLANCLEVIRLARQTADCLDFAISADPLDPGRVNIIERWVSQAAVDAFRGSGPSDDQQDAIVSGCVCEYDVAAERRLL
;
A
#
# COMPACT_ATOMS: atom_id res chain seq x y z
N MET A 1 -12.58 6.42 9.38
CA MET A 1 -11.74 6.11 8.20
C MET A 1 -10.30 5.91 8.62
N VAL A 2 -9.62 4.95 8.02
CA VAL A 2 -8.20 4.68 8.25
C VAL A 2 -7.43 4.90 6.96
N ILE A 3 -6.33 5.63 7.05
CA ILE A 3 -5.37 5.78 5.95
C ILE A 3 -4.11 4.99 6.31
N VAL A 4 -3.63 4.19 5.38
CA VAL A 4 -2.32 3.53 5.46
C VAL A 4 -1.44 4.21 4.42
N ALA A 5 -0.37 4.83 4.85
CA ALA A 5 0.47 5.62 3.94
C ALA A 5 1.93 5.54 4.31
N GLY A 6 2.78 5.64 3.31
CA GLY A 6 4.21 5.67 3.48
C GLY A 6 4.95 5.21 2.24
N LEU A 7 6.12 4.69 2.49
CA LEU A 7 7.01 4.23 1.44
C LEU A 7 7.78 2.98 1.87
N ILE A 8 8.19 2.21 0.89
CA ILE A 8 9.19 1.16 1.08
C ILE A 8 10.32 1.39 0.07
N VAL A 9 11.47 0.84 0.37
CA VAL A 9 12.64 0.87 -0.51
C VAL A 9 13.00 -0.57 -0.87
N VAL A 10 13.17 -0.80 -2.15
CA VAL A 10 13.64 -2.07 -2.69
C VAL A 10 14.89 -1.82 -3.53
N ASP A 11 15.61 -2.87 -3.91
CA ASP A 11 16.70 -2.73 -4.87
C ASP A 11 16.13 -2.12 -6.16
N PRO A 12 16.74 -1.04 -6.71
CA PRO A 12 16.25 -0.41 -7.94
C PRO A 12 16.10 -1.39 -9.10
N ALA A 13 16.99 -2.37 -9.22
CA ALA A 13 16.92 -3.38 -10.27
C ALA A 13 15.73 -4.33 -10.11
N SER A 14 15.13 -4.41 -8.91
CA SER A 14 14.02 -5.31 -8.58
C SER A 14 12.68 -4.59 -8.52
N ARG A 15 12.65 -3.25 -8.61
CA ARG A 15 11.42 -2.48 -8.39
C ARG A 15 10.31 -2.83 -9.37
N ASP A 16 10.61 -2.96 -10.65
CA ASP A 16 9.60 -3.30 -11.67
C ASP A 16 8.97 -4.66 -11.39
N ASN A 17 9.78 -5.64 -11.03
CA ASN A 17 9.30 -6.96 -10.66
C ASN A 17 8.47 -6.93 -9.37
N TYR A 18 8.90 -6.16 -8.38
CA TYR A 18 8.15 -5.97 -7.14
C TYR A 18 6.76 -5.39 -7.44
N LEU A 19 6.69 -4.34 -8.25
CA LEU A 19 5.43 -3.70 -8.60
C LEU A 19 4.52 -4.63 -9.42
N ALA A 20 5.09 -5.42 -10.32
CA ALA A 20 4.33 -6.41 -11.07
C ALA A 20 3.67 -7.43 -10.14
N ASN A 21 4.38 -7.84 -9.09
CA ASN A 21 3.86 -8.79 -8.10
C ASN A 21 2.80 -8.16 -7.16
N CYS A 22 2.70 -6.83 -7.12
CA CYS A 22 1.67 -6.13 -6.35
C CYS A 22 0.34 -6.00 -7.10
N LEU A 23 0.30 -6.25 -8.41
CA LEU A 23 -0.91 -6.03 -9.22
C LEU A 23 -2.12 -6.79 -8.68
N GLU A 24 -1.92 -8.03 -8.25
CA GLU A 24 -3.02 -8.86 -7.76
C GLU A 24 -3.61 -8.31 -6.46
N VAL A 25 -2.76 -7.90 -5.51
CA VAL A 25 -3.24 -7.33 -4.25
C VAL A 25 -3.94 -6.00 -4.49
N ILE A 26 -3.47 -5.19 -5.45
CA ILE A 26 -4.13 -3.93 -5.82
C ILE A 26 -5.54 -4.22 -6.38
N ARG A 27 -5.67 -5.20 -7.27
CA ARG A 27 -6.97 -5.58 -7.83
C ARG A 27 -7.93 -6.05 -6.74
N LEU A 28 -7.47 -6.94 -5.87
CA LEU A 28 -8.28 -7.48 -4.77
C LEU A 28 -8.74 -6.37 -3.83
N ALA A 29 -7.85 -5.45 -3.45
CA ALA A 29 -8.19 -4.33 -2.59
C ALA A 29 -9.25 -3.44 -3.23
N ARG A 30 -9.07 -3.08 -4.49
CA ARG A 30 -10.00 -2.19 -5.19
C ARG A 30 -11.37 -2.82 -5.45
N GLN A 31 -11.48 -4.14 -5.39
CA GLN A 31 -12.74 -4.88 -5.50
C GLN A 31 -13.43 -5.04 -4.14
N THR A 32 -12.76 -4.75 -3.05
CA THR A 32 -13.28 -4.86 -1.69
C THR A 32 -14.16 -3.66 -1.37
N ALA A 33 -15.41 -3.90 -0.97
CA ALA A 33 -16.40 -2.84 -0.75
C ALA A 33 -15.96 -1.80 0.30
N ASP A 34 -15.23 -2.24 1.31
CA ASP A 34 -14.79 -1.38 2.43
C ASP A 34 -13.46 -0.66 2.14
N CYS A 35 -12.88 -0.87 0.97
CA CYS A 35 -11.69 -0.18 0.52
C CYS A 35 -12.10 1.08 -0.28
N LEU A 36 -11.66 2.25 0.17
CA LEU A 36 -11.95 3.51 -0.49
C LEU A 36 -10.94 3.83 -1.58
N ASP A 37 -9.68 3.44 -1.38
CA ASP A 37 -8.61 3.63 -2.34
C ASP A 37 -7.44 2.73 -1.99
N PHE A 38 -6.67 2.33 -2.99
CA PHE A 38 -5.49 1.49 -2.80
C PHE A 38 -4.54 1.72 -3.98
N ALA A 39 -3.34 2.21 -3.69
CA ALA A 39 -2.34 2.47 -4.71
C ALA A 39 -0.93 2.12 -4.21
N ILE A 40 -0.19 1.44 -5.04
CA ILE A 40 1.23 1.12 -4.84
C ILE A 40 1.92 1.50 -6.15
N SER A 41 2.87 2.43 -6.10
CA SER A 41 3.45 2.98 -7.32
C SER A 41 4.92 3.35 -7.15
N ALA A 42 5.61 3.39 -8.29
CA ALA A 42 7.00 3.82 -8.36
C ALA A 42 7.14 5.30 -8.06
N ASP A 43 8.12 5.66 -7.23
CA ASP A 43 8.46 7.06 -7.02
C ASP A 43 9.11 7.63 -8.29
N PRO A 44 8.76 8.85 -8.72
CA PRO A 44 9.32 9.42 -9.95
C PRO A 44 10.77 9.88 -9.84
N LEU A 45 11.29 10.09 -8.62
CA LEU A 45 12.64 10.61 -8.42
C LEU A 45 13.63 9.56 -7.90
N ASP A 46 13.18 8.70 -6.99
CA ASP A 46 14.05 7.70 -6.35
C ASP A 46 13.79 6.32 -6.99
N PRO A 47 14.79 5.74 -7.67
CA PRO A 47 14.58 4.49 -8.41
C PRO A 47 14.30 3.27 -7.55
N GLY A 48 14.60 3.30 -6.25
CA GLY A 48 14.31 2.21 -5.32
C GLY A 48 13.07 2.42 -4.48
N ARG A 49 12.45 3.59 -4.56
CA ARG A 49 11.32 3.93 -3.71
C ARG A 49 10.00 3.52 -4.34
N VAL A 50 9.12 2.95 -3.50
CA VAL A 50 7.74 2.60 -3.83
C VAL A 50 6.83 3.32 -2.85
N ASN A 51 5.87 4.08 -3.37
CA ASN A 51 4.92 4.85 -2.57
C ASN A 51 3.64 4.05 -2.37
N ILE A 52 3.10 4.11 -1.15
CA ILE A 52 1.92 3.35 -0.76
C ILE A 52 0.89 4.31 -0.17
N ILE A 53 -0.34 4.20 -0.64
CA ILE A 53 -1.50 4.88 -0.05
C ILE A 53 -2.70 3.96 -0.09
N GLU A 54 -3.38 3.81 1.05
CA GLU A 54 -4.62 3.04 1.17
C GLU A 54 -5.60 3.85 2.00
N ARG A 55 -6.87 3.81 1.65
CA ARG A 55 -7.95 4.40 2.44
C ARG A 55 -9.02 3.35 2.66
N TRP A 56 -9.44 3.19 3.90
CA TRP A 56 -10.40 2.18 4.33
C TRP A 56 -11.49 2.79 5.19
N VAL A 57 -12.70 2.22 5.14
CA VAL A 57 -13.83 2.74 5.93
C VAL A 57 -13.61 2.59 7.43
N SER A 58 -12.85 1.58 7.89
CA SER A 58 -12.65 1.29 9.30
C SER A 58 -11.37 0.49 9.54
N GLN A 59 -10.95 0.42 10.80
CA GLN A 59 -9.84 -0.44 11.21
C GLN A 59 -10.17 -1.92 10.98
N ALA A 60 -11.42 -2.33 11.24
CA ALA A 60 -11.84 -3.70 11.00
C ALA A 60 -11.67 -4.11 9.54
N ALA A 61 -11.94 -3.19 8.61
CA ALA A 61 -11.76 -3.44 7.18
C ALA A 61 -10.28 -3.66 6.82
N VAL A 62 -9.39 -2.83 7.36
CA VAL A 62 -7.93 -2.98 7.19
C VAL A 62 -7.48 -4.33 7.73
N ASP A 63 -7.87 -4.66 8.95
CA ASP A 63 -7.44 -5.89 9.62
C ASP A 63 -7.91 -7.13 8.86
N ALA A 64 -9.15 -7.10 8.35
CA ALA A 64 -9.71 -8.19 7.58
C ALA A 64 -8.92 -8.40 6.26
N PHE A 65 -8.53 -7.33 5.59
CA PHE A 65 -7.76 -7.41 4.37
C PHE A 65 -6.33 -7.90 4.62
N ARG A 66 -5.70 -7.42 5.68
CA ARG A 66 -4.32 -7.77 6.04
C ARG A 66 -4.16 -9.21 6.51
N GLY A 67 -5.22 -9.88 6.89
CA GLY A 67 -5.20 -11.31 7.14
C GLY A 67 -4.72 -12.13 5.93
N SER A 68 -4.76 -11.50 4.73
CA SER A 68 -4.28 -12.09 3.47
C SER A 68 -2.92 -11.54 3.03
N GLY A 69 -2.16 -10.90 3.90
CA GLY A 69 -0.97 -10.10 3.67
C GLY A 69 0.01 -10.55 2.58
N PRO A 70 1.04 -9.74 2.26
CA PRO A 70 1.98 -10.03 1.18
C PRO A 70 2.73 -11.36 1.41
N SER A 71 3.14 -12.00 0.32
CA SER A 71 3.94 -13.22 0.40
C SER A 71 5.29 -12.93 1.07
N ASP A 72 5.92 -13.95 1.64
CA ASP A 72 7.25 -13.85 2.25
C ASP A 72 8.28 -13.31 1.25
N ASP A 73 8.18 -13.72 -0.02
CA ASP A 73 9.07 -13.25 -1.09
C ASP A 73 8.98 -11.74 -1.29
N GLN A 74 7.78 -11.16 -1.19
CA GLN A 74 7.60 -9.71 -1.30
C GLN A 74 8.20 -8.99 -0.11
N GLN A 75 8.03 -9.53 1.10
CA GLN A 75 8.62 -8.94 2.31
C GLN A 75 10.14 -8.99 2.27
N ASP A 76 10.72 -10.08 1.77
CA ASP A 76 12.17 -10.24 1.65
C ASP A 76 12.79 -9.24 0.67
N ALA A 77 12.02 -8.77 -0.31
CA ALA A 77 12.49 -7.75 -1.26
C ALA A 77 12.62 -6.36 -0.64
N ILE A 78 12.01 -6.11 0.51
CA ILE A 78 12.01 -4.80 1.17
C ILE A 78 13.32 -4.60 1.93
N VAL A 79 14.08 -3.57 1.52
CA VAL A 79 15.35 -3.18 2.18
C VAL A 79 15.07 -2.34 3.41
N SER A 80 14.16 -1.38 3.29
CA SER A 80 13.75 -0.48 4.38
C SER A 80 12.39 0.11 4.05
N GLY A 81 11.81 0.84 4.99
CA GLY A 81 10.57 1.54 4.75
C GLY A 81 9.95 2.08 6.01
N CYS A 82 8.94 2.91 5.82
CA CYS A 82 8.10 3.45 6.87
C CYS A 82 6.68 3.56 6.34
N VAL A 83 5.80 2.68 6.82
CA VAL A 83 4.38 2.70 6.47
C VAL A 83 3.60 2.73 7.78
N CYS A 84 2.71 3.71 7.90
CA CYS A 84 1.93 3.92 9.12
C CYS A 84 0.43 3.88 8.84
N GLU A 85 -0.34 3.47 9.84
CA GLU A 85 -1.79 3.62 9.85
C GLU A 85 -2.16 4.90 10.57
N TYR A 86 -3.11 5.65 10.00
CA TYR A 86 -3.61 6.89 10.56
C TYR A 86 -5.11 6.77 10.78
N ASP A 87 -5.55 7.06 12.02
CA ASP A 87 -6.97 7.13 12.33
C ASP A 87 -7.45 8.55 12.01
N VAL A 88 -8.38 8.66 11.05
CA VAL A 88 -8.80 9.95 10.50
C VAL A 88 -10.13 10.36 11.14
N ALA A 89 -10.09 11.46 11.90
CA ALA A 89 -11.26 12.00 12.58
C ALA A 89 -12.13 12.87 11.66
N ALA A 90 -11.52 13.53 10.67
CA ALA A 90 -12.23 14.42 9.74
C ALA A 90 -11.48 14.53 8.42
N GLU A 91 -12.23 14.75 7.34
CA GLU A 91 -11.63 15.04 6.05
C GLU A 91 -12.26 16.29 5.46
N ARG A 92 -11.52 16.98 4.60
CA ARG A 92 -12.00 18.15 3.86
C ARG A 92 -11.73 17.91 2.38
N ARG A 93 -12.80 17.85 1.61
CA ARG A 93 -12.69 17.62 0.18
C ARG A 93 -12.23 18.90 -0.53
N LEU A 94 -11.20 18.78 -1.37
CA LEU A 94 -10.61 19.89 -2.11
C LEU A 94 -11.01 19.86 -3.59
N LEU A 95 -11.44 18.71 -4.08
CA LEU A 95 -11.72 18.53 -5.50
C LEU A 95 -12.97 17.69 -5.72
#